data_cc62d7c467bd08a1adccd7b1be090b5a
#
_entry.id   cc62d7c467bd08a1adccd7b1be090b5a
#
_cell.length_a   1.000
_cell.length_b   1.000
_cell.length_c   1.000
_cell.angle_alpha   90.00
_cell.angle_beta   90.00
_cell.angle_gamma   90.00
#
_symmetry.space_group_name_H-M   'P 1'
#
loop_
_entity.id
_entity.type
_entity.pdbx_description
1 polymer ?
#
loop_
_entity_poly.entity_id
_entity_poly.type
_entity_poly.pdbx_seq_one_letter_code
_entity_poly.pdbx_strand_id
1 'polypeptide(L)'
;MIRVGESHRGQSLDGLKKVEVKLIMNQNQLREEIVRLKQEKEAIIFAHNYQPDEIQDIADIVGDSLELSRLAAQVEASLIVFAGVYFMAETAKILAPDKKVVVPEPQAGCPLAETASRAELQALKKKFPGRKVVSYVNTTAEVKAETDICCTSANAVNLVSSLPDEEIIFVPDRNLASYVRQKTGKRVIAWDGYCPVHEEIRAEHLLEARTVHPEAKIWAHPECRPEVLEKADRVLSTGQMIKEARITRATEIIIATETGLLHRLSQENPDKKFYPVRAEAICQEMKKNSLEKIYRALLEEKPEVVVDQETATRARAAIERMVQFVS
;
A
#
# COMPACT_ATOMS: atom_id res chain seq x y z
N MET A 1 -33.72 -67.58 -7.79
CA MET A 1 -32.28 -67.76 -7.61
C MET A 1 -31.57 -66.72 -8.49
N ILE A 2 -31.30 -65.56 -7.97
CA ILE A 2 -30.38 -64.55 -8.60
C ILE A 2 -29.69 -63.84 -7.43
N ARG A 3 -28.37 -63.99 -7.37
CA ARG A 3 -27.49 -63.34 -6.39
C ARG A 3 -27.36 -61.85 -6.72
N VAL A 4 -27.46 -61.00 -5.74
CA VAL A 4 -27.08 -59.60 -5.82
C VAL A 4 -25.68 -59.49 -5.22
N GLY A 5 -24.75 -59.02 -6.06
CA GLY A 5 -23.37 -58.78 -5.66
C GLY A 5 -23.25 -57.46 -4.89
N GLU A 6 -22.56 -57.55 -3.76
CA GLU A 6 -22.00 -56.41 -3.05
C GLU A 6 -20.84 -55.80 -3.80
N SER A 7 -20.76 -54.52 -3.86
CA SER A 7 -19.48 -53.84 -4.10
C SER A 7 -19.56 -52.36 -3.70
N HIS A 8 -19.03 -52.01 -2.52
CA HIS A 8 -17.97 -51.02 -2.28
C HIS A 8 -18.20 -49.61 -2.82
N ARG A 9 -18.09 -48.56 -2.04
CA ARG A 9 -16.90 -48.11 -1.26
C ARG A 9 -17.32 -46.98 -0.36
N GLY A 10 -16.93 -47.05 0.89
CA GLY A 10 -16.91 -45.88 1.77
C GLY A 10 -15.92 -44.84 1.26
N GLN A 11 -16.41 -43.72 0.77
CA GLN A 11 -15.64 -42.51 0.70
C GLN A 11 -15.88 -41.71 1.97
N SER A 12 -14.80 -41.40 2.65
CA SER A 12 -14.84 -40.82 4.00
C SER A 12 -15.61 -39.50 3.99
N LEU A 13 -16.68 -39.47 4.77
CA LEU A 13 -17.52 -38.31 5.08
C LEU A 13 -16.76 -37.18 5.80
N ASP A 14 -15.50 -37.40 6.21
CA ASP A 14 -14.68 -36.42 6.91
C ASP A 14 -14.15 -35.30 5.99
N GLY A 15 -13.93 -35.58 4.70
CA GLY A 15 -13.49 -34.56 3.74
C GLY A 15 -14.56 -33.54 3.39
N LEU A 16 -15.82 -33.98 3.30
CA LEU A 16 -16.97 -33.12 2.97
C LEU A 16 -17.42 -32.27 4.17
N LYS A 17 -17.32 -32.76 5.39
CA LYS A 17 -17.64 -32.00 6.60
C LYS A 17 -16.68 -30.85 6.86
N LYS A 18 -15.41 -30.96 6.47
CA LYS A 18 -14.42 -29.87 6.60
C LYS A 18 -14.66 -28.70 5.63
N VAL A 19 -15.32 -28.91 4.51
CA VAL A 19 -15.61 -27.87 3.52
C VAL A 19 -16.89 -27.10 3.84
N GLU A 20 -17.91 -27.76 4.40
CA GLU A 20 -19.22 -27.13 4.72
C GLU A 20 -19.24 -26.35 6.04
N VAL A 21 -18.41 -26.69 7.02
CA VAL A 21 -18.34 -25.96 8.31
C VAL A 21 -17.69 -24.57 8.16
N LYS A 22 -17.06 -24.27 7.03
CA LYS A 22 -16.36 -23.00 6.74
C LYS A 22 -17.25 -21.79 6.40
N LEU A 23 -18.54 -21.94 6.32
CA LEU A 23 -19.46 -20.92 5.76
C LEU A 23 -20.33 -20.17 6.78
N ILE A 24 -20.16 -20.36 8.08
CA ILE A 24 -21.07 -19.75 9.08
C ILE A 24 -20.31 -19.21 10.31
N MET A 25 -19.10 -18.66 10.12
CA MET A 25 -18.53 -17.84 11.19
C MET A 25 -19.07 -16.42 11.08
N ASN A 26 -19.63 -15.90 12.18
CA ASN A 26 -19.91 -14.47 12.24
C ASN A 26 -18.58 -13.67 12.36
N GLN A 27 -18.64 -12.36 12.16
CA GLN A 27 -17.43 -11.53 12.15
C GLN A 27 -16.60 -11.64 13.46
N ASN A 28 -17.24 -11.77 14.62
CA ASN A 28 -16.52 -11.90 15.90
C ASN A 28 -15.77 -13.22 15.98
N GLN A 29 -16.42 -14.32 15.62
CA GLN A 29 -15.78 -15.64 15.57
C GLN A 29 -14.60 -15.66 14.58
N LEU A 30 -14.75 -14.98 13.44
CA LEU A 30 -13.70 -14.87 12.45
C LEU A 30 -12.49 -14.08 12.98
N ARG A 31 -12.73 -12.98 13.70
CA ARG A 31 -11.68 -12.22 14.39
C ARG A 31 -10.94 -13.07 15.44
N GLU A 32 -11.67 -13.81 16.27
CA GLU A 32 -11.12 -14.71 17.28
C GLU A 32 -10.22 -15.80 16.63
N GLU A 33 -10.69 -16.41 15.54
CA GLU A 33 -9.91 -17.42 14.81
C GLU A 33 -8.67 -16.83 14.13
N ILE A 34 -8.75 -15.62 13.59
CA ILE A 34 -7.57 -14.91 13.03
C ILE A 34 -6.53 -14.68 14.14
N VAL A 35 -6.95 -14.20 15.30
CA VAL A 35 -6.06 -13.99 16.45
C VAL A 35 -5.41 -15.30 16.91
N ARG A 36 -6.18 -16.37 17.01
CA ARG A 36 -5.69 -17.71 17.37
C ARG A 36 -4.65 -18.22 16.34
N LEU A 37 -4.98 -18.18 15.05
CA LEU A 37 -4.09 -18.63 13.98
C LEU A 37 -2.79 -17.81 13.91
N LYS A 38 -2.90 -16.49 14.12
CA LYS A 38 -1.76 -15.61 14.16
C LYS A 38 -0.76 -16.01 15.26
N GLN A 39 -1.24 -16.32 16.46
CA GLN A 39 -0.41 -16.79 17.56
C GLN A 39 0.18 -18.18 17.29
N GLU A 40 -0.66 -19.14 16.82
CA GLU A 40 -0.26 -20.51 16.53
C GLU A 40 0.83 -20.61 15.45
N LYS A 41 0.81 -19.69 14.48
CA LYS A 41 1.75 -19.67 13.35
C LYS A 41 2.89 -18.65 13.50
N GLU A 42 2.98 -18.00 14.65
CA GLU A 42 3.93 -16.91 14.87
C GLU A 42 3.90 -15.88 13.73
N ALA A 43 2.68 -15.57 13.27
CA ALA A 43 2.44 -14.69 12.13
C ALA A 43 2.19 -13.25 12.58
N ILE A 44 2.55 -12.32 11.72
CA ILE A 44 2.25 -10.89 11.87
C ILE A 44 1.39 -10.42 10.69
N ILE A 45 0.39 -9.58 10.97
CA ILE A 45 -0.48 -8.98 9.95
C ILE A 45 -0.06 -7.52 9.74
N PHE A 46 0.38 -7.21 8.53
CA PHE A 46 0.62 -5.85 8.06
C PHE A 46 -0.60 -5.35 7.29
N ALA A 47 -1.05 -4.13 7.55
CA ALA A 47 -2.12 -3.48 6.82
C ALA A 47 -1.71 -2.08 6.36
N HIS A 48 -2.02 -1.73 5.12
CA HIS A 48 -1.88 -0.35 4.66
C HIS A 48 -2.99 0.53 5.25
N ASN A 49 -2.72 1.82 5.46
CA ASN A 49 -3.67 2.82 5.97
C ASN A 49 -4.98 2.94 5.16
N TYR A 50 -5.04 2.39 3.94
CA TYR A 50 -6.23 2.39 3.07
C TYR A 50 -7.04 1.10 3.14
N GLN A 51 -6.69 0.16 4.00
CA GLN A 51 -7.47 -1.06 4.18
C GLN A 51 -8.83 -0.77 4.83
N PRO A 52 -9.83 -1.66 4.65
CA PRO A 52 -11.07 -1.60 5.43
C PRO A 52 -10.82 -1.51 6.93
N ASP A 53 -11.70 -0.82 7.65
CA ASP A 53 -11.59 -0.56 9.09
C ASP A 53 -11.37 -1.84 9.89
N GLU A 54 -12.16 -2.89 9.59
CA GLU A 54 -12.06 -4.18 10.25
C GLU A 54 -10.72 -4.89 10.06
N ILE A 55 -9.99 -4.58 8.98
CA ILE A 55 -8.66 -5.12 8.73
C ILE A 55 -7.61 -4.31 9.50
N GLN A 56 -7.76 -2.98 9.54
CA GLN A 56 -6.88 -2.14 10.33
C GLN A 56 -6.97 -2.53 11.83
N ASP A 57 -8.17 -2.85 12.32
CA ASP A 57 -8.43 -3.23 13.72
C ASP A 57 -7.74 -4.53 14.15
N ILE A 58 -7.56 -5.49 13.25
CA ILE A 58 -6.91 -6.79 13.59
C ILE A 58 -5.43 -6.85 13.21
N ALA A 59 -4.94 -5.87 12.44
CA ALA A 59 -3.54 -5.81 12.03
C ALA A 59 -2.64 -5.50 13.23
N ASP A 60 -1.45 -6.11 13.25
CA ASP A 60 -0.43 -5.79 14.25
C ASP A 60 0.26 -4.46 13.93
N ILE A 61 0.39 -4.18 12.64
CA ILE A 61 1.02 -2.96 12.16
C ILE A 61 0.17 -2.38 11.03
N VAL A 62 -0.29 -1.15 11.24
CA VAL A 62 -0.94 -0.34 10.22
C VAL A 62 -0.01 0.80 9.86
N GLY A 63 0.29 0.99 8.57
CA GLY A 63 1.26 1.99 8.17
C GLY A 63 1.15 2.44 6.72
N ASP A 64 2.02 3.37 6.34
CA ASP A 64 2.27 3.71 4.94
C ASP A 64 3.32 2.76 4.30
N SER A 65 3.53 2.90 2.99
CA SER A 65 4.45 2.03 2.25
C SER A 65 5.89 2.08 2.79
N LEU A 66 6.36 3.22 3.28
CA LEU A 66 7.72 3.37 3.81
C LEU A 66 7.86 2.68 5.16
N GLU A 67 6.89 2.91 6.05
CA GLU A 67 6.87 2.31 7.39
C GLU A 67 6.79 0.79 7.30
N LEU A 68 5.83 0.25 6.52
CA LEU A 68 5.68 -1.19 6.32
C LEU A 68 6.91 -1.82 5.67
N SER A 69 7.55 -1.14 4.70
CA SER A 69 8.79 -1.61 4.08
C SER A 69 9.94 -1.70 5.10
N ARG A 70 10.10 -0.68 5.95
CA ARG A 70 11.13 -0.68 6.99
C ARG A 70 10.93 -1.81 8.00
N LEU A 71 9.69 -2.03 8.42
CA LEU A 71 9.36 -3.02 9.43
C LEU A 71 9.41 -4.46 8.90
N ALA A 72 9.15 -4.69 7.62
CA ALA A 72 9.18 -6.04 7.04
C ALA A 72 10.52 -6.77 7.26
N ALA A 73 11.63 -6.05 7.18
CA ALA A 73 12.97 -6.60 7.42
C ALA A 73 13.29 -6.79 8.91
N GLN A 74 12.59 -6.10 9.82
CA GLN A 74 12.93 -6.02 11.25
C GLN A 74 12.09 -6.94 12.14
N VAL A 75 10.86 -7.28 11.74
CA VAL A 75 10.00 -8.13 12.56
C VAL A 75 10.58 -9.54 12.71
N GLU A 76 10.37 -10.16 13.86
CA GLU A 76 10.90 -11.52 14.13
C GLU A 76 10.01 -12.62 13.51
N ALA A 77 8.74 -12.32 13.25
CA ALA A 77 7.77 -13.28 12.70
C ALA A 77 8.30 -13.95 11.42
N SER A 78 8.10 -15.27 11.33
CA SER A 78 8.46 -16.07 10.15
C SER A 78 7.44 -15.96 9.02
N LEU A 79 6.19 -15.65 9.35
CA LEU A 79 5.06 -15.48 8.43
C LEU A 79 4.52 -14.06 8.50
N ILE A 80 4.52 -13.37 7.36
CA ILE A 80 3.91 -12.04 7.21
C ILE A 80 2.67 -12.19 6.33
N VAL A 81 1.51 -11.83 6.85
CA VAL A 81 0.28 -11.65 6.07
C VAL A 81 0.18 -10.18 5.69
N PHE A 82 0.32 -9.87 4.42
CA PHE A 82 0.37 -8.49 3.93
C PHE A 82 -0.98 -8.07 3.35
N ALA A 83 -1.81 -7.38 4.13
CA ALA A 83 -3.06 -6.78 3.68
C ALA A 83 -2.80 -5.42 3.02
N GLY A 84 -2.70 -5.45 1.71
CA GLY A 84 -2.39 -4.32 0.85
C GLY A 84 -2.57 -4.69 -0.62
N VAL A 85 -1.91 -3.96 -1.50
CA VAL A 85 -1.82 -4.29 -2.93
C VAL A 85 -0.51 -5.05 -3.22
N TYR A 86 -0.50 -5.83 -4.29
CA TYR A 86 0.50 -6.85 -4.56
C TYR A 86 1.95 -6.35 -4.55
N PHE A 87 2.24 -5.19 -5.18
CA PHE A 87 3.61 -4.64 -5.21
C PHE A 87 4.20 -4.33 -3.81
N MET A 88 3.34 -4.07 -2.82
CA MET A 88 3.78 -3.83 -1.43
C MET A 88 4.28 -5.13 -0.80
N ALA A 89 3.58 -6.23 -1.04
CA ALA A 89 3.99 -7.54 -0.59
C ALA A 89 5.25 -8.04 -1.33
N GLU A 90 5.42 -7.73 -2.63
CA GLU A 90 6.68 -7.94 -3.33
C GLU A 90 7.83 -7.18 -2.65
N THR A 91 7.61 -5.91 -2.30
CA THR A 91 8.61 -5.10 -1.60
C THR A 91 8.98 -5.71 -0.24
N ALA A 92 8.00 -6.19 0.52
CA ALA A 92 8.22 -6.89 1.79
C ALA A 92 9.02 -8.18 1.58
N LYS A 93 8.67 -9.00 0.56
CA LYS A 93 9.40 -10.25 0.23
C LYS A 93 10.84 -9.99 -0.20
N ILE A 94 11.08 -8.94 -0.98
CA ILE A 94 12.43 -8.53 -1.41
C ILE A 94 13.30 -8.14 -0.21
N LEU A 95 12.73 -7.41 0.76
CA LEU A 95 13.47 -6.98 1.96
C LEU A 95 13.63 -8.09 3.01
N ALA A 96 12.70 -9.03 3.06
CA ALA A 96 12.68 -10.15 3.99
C ALA A 96 12.62 -11.50 3.25
N PRO A 97 13.67 -11.89 2.50
CA PRO A 97 13.66 -13.07 1.62
C PRO A 97 13.49 -14.38 2.37
N ASP A 98 13.98 -14.43 3.62
CA ASP A 98 13.91 -15.63 4.46
C ASP A 98 12.54 -15.82 5.11
N LYS A 99 11.67 -14.79 5.04
CA LYS A 99 10.32 -14.85 5.59
C LYS A 99 9.32 -15.30 4.53
N LYS A 100 8.30 -16.01 4.98
CA LYS A 100 7.14 -16.30 4.15
C LYS A 100 6.23 -15.08 4.14
N VAL A 101 6.01 -14.49 2.96
CA VAL A 101 5.09 -13.37 2.77
C VAL A 101 3.89 -13.87 1.98
N VAL A 102 2.71 -13.76 2.54
CA VAL A 102 1.46 -14.14 1.88
C VAL A 102 0.54 -12.92 1.72
N VAL A 103 -0.24 -12.91 0.65
CA VAL A 103 -1.24 -11.87 0.39
C VAL A 103 -2.64 -12.46 0.51
N PRO A 104 -3.58 -11.81 1.22
CA PRO A 104 -4.96 -12.28 1.29
C PRO A 104 -5.66 -12.26 -0.08
N GLU A 105 -5.32 -11.28 -0.92
CA GLU A 105 -5.89 -11.12 -2.26
C GLU A 105 -4.81 -10.83 -3.30
N PRO A 106 -4.37 -11.84 -4.06
CA PRO A 106 -3.32 -11.68 -5.07
C PRO A 106 -3.76 -10.82 -6.27
N GLN A 107 -5.07 -10.63 -6.48
CA GLN A 107 -5.60 -9.77 -7.53
C GLN A 107 -5.80 -8.31 -7.08
N ALA A 108 -5.40 -7.97 -5.85
CA ALA A 108 -5.33 -6.59 -5.42
C ALA A 108 -4.13 -5.90 -6.08
N GLY A 109 -4.32 -5.41 -7.28
CA GLY A 109 -3.33 -4.71 -8.10
C GLY A 109 -3.18 -3.24 -7.71
N CYS A 110 -2.42 -2.51 -8.53
CA CYS A 110 -2.35 -1.05 -8.42
C CYS A 110 -2.31 -0.46 -9.82
N PRO A 111 -3.40 0.19 -10.28
CA PRO A 111 -3.46 0.76 -11.63
C PRO A 111 -2.30 1.73 -11.91
N LEU A 112 -1.83 2.48 -10.91
CA LEU A 112 -0.66 3.33 -11.06
C LEU A 112 0.61 2.50 -11.30
N ALA A 113 0.84 1.45 -10.52
CA ALA A 113 2.03 0.60 -10.66
C ALA A 113 2.08 -0.11 -12.03
N GLU A 114 0.92 -0.40 -12.59
CA GLU A 114 0.75 -1.09 -13.88
C GLU A 114 0.98 -0.17 -15.08
N THR A 115 1.06 1.15 -14.89
CA THR A 115 1.34 2.11 -15.97
C THR A 115 2.79 2.03 -16.48
N ALA A 116 3.73 1.47 -15.69
CA ALA A 116 5.13 1.35 -16.03
C ALA A 116 5.56 -0.10 -16.12
N SER A 117 6.11 -0.51 -17.25
CA SER A 117 6.73 -1.82 -17.42
C SER A 117 8.27 -1.72 -17.47
N ARG A 118 8.93 -2.85 -17.17
CA ARG A 118 10.40 -2.97 -17.30
C ARG A 118 10.90 -2.57 -18.69
N ALA A 119 10.25 -3.07 -19.74
CA ALA A 119 10.66 -2.82 -21.13
C ALA A 119 10.56 -1.33 -21.51
N GLU A 120 9.47 -0.68 -21.14
CA GLU A 120 9.25 0.74 -21.40
C GLU A 120 10.23 1.61 -20.62
N LEU A 121 10.51 1.26 -19.34
CA LEU A 121 11.52 1.97 -18.55
C LEU A 121 12.92 1.82 -19.15
N GLN A 122 13.28 0.63 -19.63
CA GLN A 122 14.54 0.44 -20.36
C GLN A 122 14.61 1.26 -21.64
N ALA A 123 13.50 1.40 -22.38
CA ALA A 123 13.44 2.26 -23.56
C ALA A 123 13.61 3.73 -23.18
N LEU A 124 13.00 4.18 -22.09
CA LEU A 124 13.15 5.55 -21.58
C LEU A 124 14.61 5.83 -21.15
N LYS A 125 15.25 4.89 -20.45
CA LYS A 125 16.68 5.01 -20.07
C LYS A 125 17.59 5.14 -21.29
N LYS A 126 17.32 4.42 -22.39
CA LYS A 126 18.07 4.56 -23.65
C LYS A 126 17.86 5.91 -24.29
N LYS A 127 16.67 6.51 -24.18
CA LYS A 127 16.36 7.85 -24.71
C LYS A 127 17.03 8.95 -23.88
N PHE A 128 17.27 8.73 -22.60
CA PHE A 128 17.89 9.68 -21.68
C PHE A 128 19.09 9.03 -20.95
N PRO A 129 20.19 8.76 -21.67
CA PRO A 129 21.33 8.05 -21.13
C PRO A 129 21.99 8.82 -19.98
N GLY A 130 22.44 8.07 -18.95
CA GLY A 130 23.13 8.63 -17.80
C GLY A 130 22.22 9.32 -16.76
N ARG A 131 20.90 9.38 -16.98
CA ARG A 131 19.98 9.93 -15.99
C ARG A 131 19.64 8.89 -14.92
N LYS A 132 19.67 9.32 -13.66
CA LYS A 132 19.22 8.50 -12.52
C LYS A 132 17.72 8.24 -12.59
N VAL A 133 17.33 7.01 -12.36
CA VAL A 133 15.93 6.60 -12.23
C VAL A 133 15.54 6.62 -10.77
N VAL A 134 14.61 7.48 -10.40
CA VAL A 134 13.93 7.50 -9.11
C VAL A 134 12.54 6.88 -9.31
N SER A 135 12.27 5.77 -8.65
CA SER A 135 10.95 5.15 -8.74
C SER A 135 10.17 5.33 -7.45
N TYR A 136 8.99 5.88 -7.57
CA TYR A 136 8.00 5.75 -6.50
C TYR A 136 7.74 4.26 -6.24
N VAL A 137 7.62 3.86 -4.99
CA VAL A 137 7.50 2.46 -4.58
C VAL A 137 6.29 1.74 -5.18
N ASN A 138 5.30 2.51 -5.67
CA ASN A 138 4.13 2.01 -6.40
C ASN A 138 4.51 1.58 -7.83
N THR A 139 5.35 0.58 -7.92
CA THR A 139 5.84 -0.08 -9.14
C THR A 139 6.03 -1.57 -8.86
N THR A 140 6.07 -2.40 -9.91
CA THR A 140 6.35 -3.84 -9.78
C THR A 140 7.81 -4.09 -9.37
N ALA A 141 8.11 -5.30 -8.89
CA ALA A 141 9.48 -5.73 -8.61
C ALA A 141 10.40 -5.60 -9.83
N GLU A 142 9.87 -5.89 -11.04
CA GLU A 142 10.60 -5.78 -12.30
C GLU A 142 11.02 -4.34 -12.61
N VAL A 143 10.13 -3.36 -12.39
CA VAL A 143 10.46 -1.93 -12.57
C VAL A 143 11.47 -1.48 -11.52
N LYS A 144 11.34 -1.93 -10.27
CA LYS A 144 12.32 -1.66 -9.21
C LYS A 144 13.71 -2.22 -9.53
N ALA A 145 13.79 -3.35 -10.25
CA ALA A 145 15.06 -3.93 -10.71
C ALA A 145 15.80 -3.07 -11.76
N GLU A 146 15.10 -2.15 -12.43
CA GLU A 146 15.68 -1.18 -13.38
C GLU A 146 15.92 0.20 -12.76
N THR A 147 15.65 0.36 -11.47
CA THR A 147 15.64 1.62 -10.72
C THR A 147 16.96 1.84 -9.98
N ASP A 148 17.44 3.07 -9.95
CA ASP A 148 18.63 3.44 -9.17
C ASP A 148 18.30 3.61 -7.70
N ILE A 149 17.15 4.24 -7.37
CA ILE A 149 16.69 4.42 -6.00
C ILE A 149 15.16 4.52 -5.97
N CYS A 150 14.53 3.80 -5.03
CA CYS A 150 13.11 3.95 -4.75
C CYS A 150 12.84 5.14 -3.83
N CYS A 151 11.61 5.65 -3.87
CA CYS A 151 11.11 6.63 -2.91
C CYS A 151 9.66 6.33 -2.55
N THR A 152 9.16 7.02 -1.54
CA THR A 152 7.72 7.09 -1.21
C THR A 152 7.28 8.54 -1.21
N SER A 153 5.98 8.79 -1.15
CA SER A 153 5.43 10.13 -0.98
C SER A 153 5.98 10.85 0.26
N ALA A 154 6.40 10.09 1.27
CA ALA A 154 6.95 10.63 2.52
C ALA A 154 8.36 11.22 2.36
N ASN A 155 9.20 10.67 1.47
CA ASN A 155 10.61 11.04 1.37
C ASN A 155 11.07 11.50 -0.02
N ALA A 156 10.21 11.47 -1.05
CA ALA A 156 10.58 11.78 -2.42
C ALA A 156 11.27 13.14 -2.59
N VAL A 157 10.74 14.19 -1.96
CA VAL A 157 11.31 15.55 -2.04
C VAL A 157 12.72 15.60 -1.44
N ASN A 158 12.86 15.11 -0.20
CA ASN A 158 14.15 15.15 0.50
C ASN A 158 15.18 14.26 -0.20
N LEU A 159 14.77 13.08 -0.64
CA LEU A 159 15.61 12.14 -1.36
C LEU A 159 16.11 12.74 -2.68
N VAL A 160 15.21 13.27 -3.50
CA VAL A 160 15.60 13.90 -4.79
C VAL A 160 16.45 15.14 -4.55
N SER A 161 16.16 15.95 -3.52
CA SER A 161 17.00 17.10 -3.15
C SER A 161 18.45 16.70 -2.82
N SER A 162 18.65 15.54 -2.22
CA SER A 162 19.98 15.04 -1.82
C SER A 162 20.80 14.47 -2.97
N LEU A 163 20.18 14.13 -4.11
CA LEU A 163 20.90 13.63 -5.27
C LEU A 163 21.77 14.73 -5.89
N PRO A 164 22.98 14.43 -6.36
CA PRO A 164 23.82 15.41 -7.08
C PRO A 164 23.31 15.72 -8.48
N ASP A 165 22.44 14.87 -9.02
CA ASP A 165 21.95 14.94 -10.39
C ASP A 165 20.97 16.11 -10.57
N GLU A 166 21.21 16.96 -11.60
CA GLU A 166 20.34 18.10 -11.96
C GLU A 166 19.08 17.66 -12.72
N GLU A 167 19.12 16.47 -13.33
CA GLU A 167 18.02 15.92 -14.10
C GLU A 167 17.88 14.44 -13.84
N ILE A 168 16.65 14.02 -13.51
CA ILE A 168 16.30 12.63 -13.17
C ILE A 168 15.12 12.14 -13.99
N ILE A 169 15.00 10.82 -14.13
CA ILE A 169 13.78 10.15 -14.57
C ILE A 169 12.96 9.81 -13.31
N PHE A 170 11.67 10.13 -13.29
CA PHE A 170 10.77 9.83 -12.17
C PHE A 170 9.58 9.00 -12.65
N VAL A 171 9.39 7.83 -12.07
CA VAL A 171 8.32 6.88 -12.41
C VAL A 171 7.54 6.47 -11.16
N PRO A 172 6.29 6.06 -11.22
CA PRO A 172 5.38 6.12 -12.36
C PRO A 172 4.40 7.31 -12.27
N ASP A 173 4.36 8.08 -11.14
CA ASP A 173 3.33 9.08 -10.87
C ASP A 173 3.76 10.49 -11.30
N ARG A 174 3.01 11.06 -12.28
CA ARG A 174 3.27 12.40 -12.83
C ARG A 174 2.98 13.52 -11.84
N ASN A 175 2.01 13.34 -10.96
CA ASN A 175 1.61 14.37 -9.99
C ASN A 175 2.66 14.47 -8.88
N LEU A 176 3.09 13.32 -8.33
CA LEU A 176 4.21 13.28 -7.39
C LEU A 176 5.50 13.80 -8.03
N ALA A 177 5.79 13.46 -9.30
CA ALA A 177 6.91 13.99 -10.04
C ALA A 177 6.85 15.52 -10.18
N SER A 178 5.65 16.07 -10.46
CA SER A 178 5.41 17.53 -10.52
C SER A 178 5.64 18.19 -9.17
N TYR A 179 5.15 17.59 -8.10
CA TYR A 179 5.38 18.07 -6.72
C TYR A 179 6.87 18.07 -6.37
N VAL A 180 7.58 16.99 -6.66
CA VAL A 180 9.03 16.88 -6.47
C VAL A 180 9.77 17.97 -7.27
N ARG A 181 9.43 18.14 -8.55
CA ARG A 181 10.01 19.19 -9.40
C ARG A 181 9.82 20.59 -8.80
N GLN A 182 8.60 20.90 -8.35
CA GLN A 182 8.27 22.19 -7.76
C GLN A 182 9.07 22.44 -6.46
N LYS A 183 9.22 21.44 -5.62
CA LYS A 183 9.90 21.57 -4.31
C LYS A 183 11.43 21.56 -4.41
N THR A 184 11.99 20.87 -5.39
CA THR A 184 13.45 20.70 -5.52
C THR A 184 14.08 21.65 -6.54
N GLY A 185 13.30 22.19 -7.48
CA GLY A 185 13.79 22.99 -8.61
C GLY A 185 14.52 22.16 -9.68
N LYS A 186 14.67 20.84 -9.51
CA LYS A 186 15.37 19.96 -10.45
C LYS A 186 14.53 19.67 -11.68
N ARG A 187 15.21 19.34 -12.79
CA ARG A 187 14.55 18.85 -13.99
C ARG A 187 14.12 17.41 -13.80
N VAL A 188 12.84 17.13 -14.01
CA VAL A 188 12.23 15.81 -13.84
C VAL A 188 11.60 15.37 -15.15
N ILE A 189 12.13 14.29 -15.72
CA ILE A 189 11.53 13.55 -16.82
C ILE A 189 10.48 12.64 -16.19
N ALA A 190 9.24 13.09 -16.16
CA ALA A 190 8.14 12.38 -15.52
C ALA A 190 7.57 11.31 -16.44
N TRP A 191 7.26 10.15 -15.86
CA TRP A 191 6.37 9.16 -16.46
C TRP A 191 4.93 9.68 -16.49
N ASP A 192 4.13 9.28 -17.46
CA ASP A 192 2.74 9.76 -17.60
C ASP A 192 1.71 8.82 -16.93
N GLY A 193 2.03 8.30 -15.75
CA GLY A 193 1.10 7.56 -14.91
C GLY A 193 0.51 8.44 -13.81
N TYR A 194 -0.59 7.99 -13.21
CA TYR A 194 -1.24 8.68 -12.09
C TYR A 194 -2.08 7.70 -11.27
N CYS A 195 -2.30 8.01 -10.00
CA CYS A 195 -3.23 7.27 -9.15
C CYS A 195 -4.68 7.70 -9.47
N PRO A 196 -5.57 6.80 -9.93
CA PRO A 196 -6.94 7.19 -10.29
C PRO A 196 -7.71 7.85 -9.14
N VAL A 197 -7.51 7.38 -7.91
CA VAL A 197 -8.21 7.92 -6.73
C VAL A 197 -7.82 9.39 -6.51
N HIS A 198 -6.51 9.70 -6.53
CA HIS A 198 -6.03 11.06 -6.29
C HIS A 198 -6.25 11.96 -7.52
N GLU A 199 -6.21 11.41 -8.71
CA GLU A 199 -6.49 12.15 -9.94
C GLU A 199 -7.94 12.65 -10.03
N GLU A 200 -8.89 11.92 -9.43
CA GLU A 200 -10.29 12.32 -9.37
C GLU A 200 -10.59 13.36 -8.29
N ILE A 201 -9.68 13.61 -7.35
CA ILE A 201 -9.80 14.72 -6.41
C ILE A 201 -9.50 16.02 -7.18
N ARG A 202 -10.46 16.94 -7.20
CA ARG A 202 -10.40 18.22 -7.92
C ARG A 202 -10.35 19.38 -6.94
N ALA A 203 -9.86 20.53 -7.42
CA ALA A 203 -9.82 21.76 -6.64
C ALA A 203 -11.21 22.21 -6.16
N GLU A 204 -12.26 21.94 -6.97
CA GLU A 204 -13.65 22.24 -6.63
C GLU A 204 -14.09 21.49 -5.37
N HIS A 205 -13.72 20.22 -5.22
CA HIS A 205 -14.04 19.43 -4.03
C HIS A 205 -13.47 20.03 -2.73
N LEU A 206 -12.26 20.64 -2.81
CA LEU A 206 -11.67 21.34 -1.68
C LEU A 206 -12.46 22.60 -1.31
N LEU A 207 -12.93 23.35 -2.32
CA LEU A 207 -13.73 24.53 -2.12
C LEU A 207 -15.10 24.20 -1.52
N GLU A 208 -15.75 23.16 -2.02
CA GLU A 208 -17.01 22.65 -1.50
C GLU A 208 -16.86 22.19 -0.03
N ALA A 209 -15.86 21.37 0.24
CA ALA A 209 -15.58 20.89 1.60
C ALA A 209 -15.28 22.05 2.57
N ARG A 210 -14.53 23.07 2.13
CA ARG A 210 -14.26 24.28 2.93
C ARG A 210 -15.52 25.10 3.17
N THR A 211 -16.48 25.11 2.25
CA THR A 211 -17.77 25.80 2.46
C THR A 211 -18.58 25.13 3.56
N VAL A 212 -18.52 23.79 3.65
CA VAL A 212 -19.21 23.01 4.70
C VAL A 212 -18.45 23.09 6.04
N HIS A 213 -17.12 23.11 5.99
CA HIS A 213 -16.23 23.11 7.16
C HIS A 213 -15.25 24.30 7.08
N PRO A 214 -15.69 25.55 7.32
CA PRO A 214 -14.88 26.75 7.04
C PRO A 214 -13.63 26.88 7.91
N GLU A 215 -13.64 26.33 9.13
CA GLU A 215 -12.50 26.36 10.06
C GLU A 215 -11.52 25.19 9.87
N ALA A 216 -11.91 24.18 9.08
CA ALA A 216 -11.10 22.98 8.91
C ALA A 216 -9.84 23.26 8.09
N LYS A 217 -8.73 22.64 8.49
CA LYS A 217 -7.49 22.60 7.70
C LYS A 217 -7.58 21.55 6.61
N ILE A 218 -7.07 21.84 5.43
CA ILE A 218 -7.05 20.90 4.31
C ILE A 218 -5.66 20.29 4.18
N TRP A 219 -5.58 18.97 4.30
CA TRP A 219 -4.36 18.19 4.05
C TRP A 219 -4.53 17.33 2.81
N ALA A 220 -3.60 17.46 1.86
CA ALA A 220 -3.63 16.72 0.61
C ALA A 220 -2.44 15.78 0.47
N HIS A 221 -2.69 14.64 -0.18
CA HIS A 221 -1.63 13.71 -0.53
C HIS A 221 -0.87 14.19 -1.78
N PRO A 222 0.47 14.03 -1.87
CA PRO A 222 1.26 14.55 -3.00
C PRO A 222 0.97 13.88 -4.37
N GLU A 223 0.20 12.79 -4.42
CA GLU A 223 -0.33 12.23 -5.67
C GLU A 223 -1.54 13.01 -6.23
N CYS A 224 -2.10 13.95 -5.47
CA CYS A 224 -3.15 14.83 -5.97
C CYS A 224 -2.60 15.76 -7.05
N ARG A 225 -3.50 16.25 -7.91
CA ARG A 225 -3.19 17.21 -8.96
C ARG A 225 -2.54 18.48 -8.40
N PRO A 226 -1.67 19.17 -9.17
CA PRO A 226 -1.02 20.41 -8.72
C PRO A 226 -2.01 21.47 -8.21
N GLU A 227 -3.14 21.66 -8.90
CA GLU A 227 -4.16 22.64 -8.51
C GLU A 227 -4.87 22.30 -7.18
N VAL A 228 -4.86 21.03 -6.77
CA VAL A 228 -5.33 20.57 -5.45
C VAL A 228 -4.28 20.88 -4.39
N LEU A 229 -3.02 20.59 -4.68
CA LEU A 229 -1.90 20.83 -3.76
C LEU A 229 -1.72 22.32 -3.46
N GLU A 230 -1.95 23.19 -4.45
CA GLU A 230 -1.90 24.66 -4.28
C GLU A 230 -2.95 25.20 -3.31
N LYS A 231 -4.11 24.52 -3.19
CA LYS A 231 -5.21 24.92 -2.31
C LYS A 231 -5.18 24.26 -0.93
N ALA A 232 -4.31 23.27 -0.74
CA ALA A 232 -4.15 22.57 0.53
C ALA A 232 -3.33 23.40 1.53
N ASP A 233 -3.71 23.37 2.81
CA ASP A 233 -2.92 23.99 3.88
C ASP A 233 -1.61 23.21 4.13
N ARG A 234 -1.63 21.89 3.88
CA ARG A 234 -0.44 21.01 3.95
C ARG A 234 -0.50 19.94 2.89
N VAL A 235 0.68 19.56 2.40
CA VAL A 235 0.89 18.40 1.51
C VAL A 235 1.69 17.36 2.28
N LEU A 236 1.08 16.22 2.54
CA LEU A 236 1.58 15.20 3.47
C LEU A 236 1.31 13.78 2.93
N SER A 237 2.25 12.85 3.14
CA SER A 237 1.95 11.42 2.99
C SER A 237 1.00 10.94 4.09
N THR A 238 0.43 9.74 3.95
CA THR A 238 -0.49 9.19 4.96
C THR A 238 0.18 9.05 6.33
N GLY A 239 1.42 8.56 6.39
CA GLY A 239 2.18 8.48 7.64
C GLY A 239 2.50 9.85 8.22
N GLN A 240 2.75 10.87 7.37
CA GLN A 240 2.92 12.25 7.83
C GLN A 240 1.61 12.85 8.35
N MET A 241 0.46 12.54 7.72
CA MET A 241 -0.86 12.97 8.21
C MET A 241 -1.15 12.40 9.61
N ILE A 242 -0.86 11.12 9.85
CA ILE A 242 -1.01 10.49 11.17
C ILE A 242 -0.13 11.20 12.22
N LYS A 243 1.13 11.46 11.91
CA LYS A 243 2.06 12.15 12.83
C LYS A 243 1.62 13.58 13.10
N GLU A 244 1.24 14.32 12.05
CA GLU A 244 0.80 15.70 12.16
C GLU A 244 -0.52 15.83 12.95
N ALA A 245 -1.44 14.85 12.81
CA ALA A 245 -2.69 14.84 13.55
C ALA A 245 -2.49 14.84 15.06
N ARG A 246 -1.43 14.19 15.55
CA ARG A 246 -1.11 14.12 16.99
C ARG A 246 -0.60 15.45 17.56
N ILE A 247 0.00 16.31 16.75
CA ILE A 247 0.69 17.55 17.20
C ILE A 247 -0.02 18.83 16.78
N THR A 248 -0.88 18.80 15.76
CA THR A 248 -1.60 19.98 15.29
C THR A 248 -2.59 20.47 16.33
N ARG A 249 -2.77 21.81 16.38
CA ARG A 249 -3.84 22.46 17.16
C ARG A 249 -5.19 22.51 16.44
N ALA A 250 -5.22 22.16 15.16
CA ALA A 250 -6.48 22.10 14.42
C ALA A 250 -7.36 20.97 14.97
N THR A 251 -8.63 21.29 15.21
CA THR A 251 -9.64 20.34 15.70
C THR A 251 -10.48 19.74 14.58
N GLU A 252 -10.47 20.36 13.40
CA GLU A 252 -11.19 19.91 12.21
C GLU A 252 -10.24 19.87 11.01
N ILE A 253 -10.17 18.73 10.33
CA ILE A 253 -9.26 18.52 9.21
C ILE A 253 -10.00 17.83 8.04
N ILE A 254 -9.93 18.45 6.87
CA ILE A 254 -10.36 17.85 5.62
C ILE A 254 -9.19 17.07 5.04
N ILE A 255 -9.41 15.81 4.71
CA ILE A 255 -8.39 14.87 4.21
C ILE A 255 -8.62 14.62 2.72
N ALA A 256 -7.69 15.10 1.91
CA ALA A 256 -7.69 14.90 0.45
C ALA A 256 -6.76 13.73 0.08
N THR A 257 -7.22 12.53 0.40
CA THR A 257 -6.66 11.24 0.01
C THR A 257 -7.74 10.15 0.13
N GLU A 258 -7.36 8.89 0.03
CA GLU A 258 -8.24 7.71 0.17
C GLU A 258 -8.86 7.65 1.57
N THR A 259 -10.16 7.34 1.62
CA THR A 259 -10.99 7.48 2.83
C THR A 259 -10.65 6.52 3.97
N GLY A 260 -10.02 5.38 3.71
CA GLY A 260 -9.62 4.41 4.74
C GLY A 260 -8.65 4.97 5.78
N LEU A 261 -7.92 6.04 5.43
CA LEU A 261 -7.05 6.73 6.38
C LEU A 261 -7.83 7.37 7.55
N LEU A 262 -9.09 7.74 7.33
CA LEU A 262 -9.92 8.41 8.33
C LEU A 262 -10.15 7.55 9.57
N HIS A 263 -10.24 6.23 9.41
CA HIS A 263 -10.42 5.29 10.52
C HIS A 263 -9.30 5.46 11.55
N ARG A 264 -8.05 5.31 11.12
CA ARG A 264 -6.90 5.44 12.00
C ARG A 264 -6.73 6.85 12.56
N LEU A 265 -6.94 7.87 11.73
CA LEU A 265 -6.88 9.27 12.19
C LEU A 265 -7.88 9.53 13.32
N SER A 266 -9.11 9.05 13.19
CA SER A 266 -10.17 9.23 14.19
C SER A 266 -9.93 8.41 15.45
N GLN A 267 -9.45 7.16 15.33
CA GLN A 267 -9.12 6.33 16.48
C GLN A 267 -7.98 6.91 17.32
N GLU A 268 -6.92 7.40 16.66
CA GLU A 268 -5.75 7.94 17.37
C GLU A 268 -5.96 9.37 17.90
N ASN A 269 -6.99 10.09 17.43
CA ASN A 269 -7.26 11.48 17.82
C ASN A 269 -8.77 11.70 18.07
N PRO A 270 -9.33 11.14 19.15
CA PRO A 270 -10.77 11.18 19.40
C PRO A 270 -11.32 12.59 19.71
N ASP A 271 -10.45 13.55 20.00
CA ASP A 271 -10.74 14.95 20.22
C ASP A 271 -10.83 15.78 18.93
N LYS A 272 -10.53 15.18 17.76
CA LYS A 272 -10.50 15.84 16.45
C LYS A 272 -11.53 15.22 15.51
N LYS A 273 -11.94 16.03 14.53
CA LYS A 273 -12.85 15.59 13.46
C LYS A 273 -12.11 15.57 12.13
N PHE A 274 -12.23 14.46 11.43
CA PHE A 274 -11.64 14.28 10.12
C PHE A 274 -12.75 14.05 9.08
N TYR A 275 -12.69 14.82 8.01
CA TYR A 275 -13.67 14.79 6.93
C TYR A 275 -13.00 14.37 5.63
N PRO A 276 -13.59 13.46 4.86
CA PRO A 276 -13.09 13.19 3.52
C PRO A 276 -13.36 14.41 2.64
N VAL A 277 -12.41 14.78 1.79
CA VAL A 277 -12.68 15.81 0.77
C VAL A 277 -13.76 15.34 -0.20
N ARG A 278 -13.87 14.03 -0.38
CA ARG A 278 -14.80 13.34 -1.26
C ARG A 278 -15.04 11.93 -0.72
N ALA A 279 -16.30 11.56 -0.51
CA ALA A 279 -16.66 10.24 0.04
C ALA A 279 -16.29 9.08 -0.92
N GLU A 280 -16.26 9.35 -2.22
CA GLU A 280 -15.92 8.37 -3.26
C GLU A 280 -14.41 8.22 -3.51
N ALA A 281 -13.55 8.91 -2.75
CA ALA A 281 -12.10 8.73 -2.82
C ALA A 281 -11.69 7.36 -2.23
N ILE A 282 -12.11 6.28 -2.88
CA ILE A 282 -11.95 4.89 -2.44
C ILE A 282 -11.10 4.10 -3.43
N CYS A 283 -10.04 3.49 -2.95
CA CYS A 283 -9.22 2.57 -3.74
C CYS A 283 -9.87 1.18 -3.77
N GLN A 284 -10.51 0.83 -4.88
CA GLN A 284 -11.18 -0.47 -5.03
C GLN A 284 -10.22 -1.65 -4.85
N GLU A 285 -8.97 -1.49 -5.25
CA GLU A 285 -7.95 -2.53 -5.10
C GLU A 285 -7.63 -2.82 -3.63
N MET A 286 -7.47 -1.79 -2.80
CA MET A 286 -7.27 -1.93 -1.36
C MET A 286 -8.50 -2.57 -0.67
N LYS A 287 -9.71 -2.32 -1.17
CA LYS A 287 -10.96 -2.87 -0.62
C LYS A 287 -11.26 -4.31 -1.08
N LYS A 288 -10.43 -4.91 -1.93
CA LYS A 288 -10.54 -6.34 -2.29
C LYS A 288 -10.16 -7.28 -1.13
N ASN A 289 -9.38 -6.82 -0.18
CA ASN A 289 -9.05 -7.59 1.02
C ASN A 289 -10.28 -7.70 1.96
N SER A 290 -10.39 -8.79 2.69
CA SER A 290 -11.42 -9.01 3.72
C SER A 290 -10.90 -9.88 4.87
N LEU A 291 -11.62 -9.91 5.99
CA LEU A 291 -11.28 -10.78 7.12
C LEU A 291 -11.25 -12.27 6.73
N GLU A 292 -12.17 -12.71 5.86
CA GLU A 292 -12.22 -14.10 5.38
C GLU A 292 -10.98 -14.46 4.57
N LYS A 293 -10.50 -13.51 3.74
CA LYS A 293 -9.28 -13.71 2.96
C LYS A 293 -8.03 -13.74 3.84
N ILE A 294 -7.97 -12.88 4.87
CA ILE A 294 -6.90 -12.92 5.87
C ILE A 294 -6.91 -14.24 6.64
N TYR A 295 -8.09 -14.69 7.09
CA TYR A 295 -8.25 -15.98 7.74
C TYR A 295 -7.73 -17.13 6.87
N ARG A 296 -8.12 -17.17 5.59
CA ARG A 296 -7.65 -18.19 4.64
C ARG A 296 -6.15 -18.11 4.42
N ALA A 297 -5.62 -16.90 4.24
CA ALA A 297 -4.18 -16.69 4.06
C ALA A 297 -3.38 -17.20 5.25
N LEU A 298 -3.84 -16.97 6.47
CA LEU A 298 -3.25 -17.53 7.68
C LEU A 298 -3.38 -19.04 7.74
N LEU A 299 -4.59 -19.59 7.48
CA LEU A 299 -4.87 -21.01 7.60
C LEU A 299 -4.02 -21.84 6.62
N GLU A 300 -3.99 -21.42 5.36
CA GLU A 300 -3.36 -22.13 4.25
C GLU A 300 -1.92 -21.70 4.02
N GLU A 301 -1.50 -20.59 4.60
CA GLU A 301 -0.23 -19.90 4.34
C GLU A 301 0.00 -19.65 2.84
N LYS A 302 -1.07 -19.24 2.17
CA LYS A 302 -1.14 -19.03 0.72
C LYS A 302 -2.10 -17.88 0.38
N PRO A 303 -1.95 -17.30 -0.84
CA PRO A 303 -0.84 -17.48 -1.77
C PRO A 303 0.43 -16.80 -1.28
N GLU A 304 1.56 -17.47 -1.45
CA GLU A 304 2.89 -16.89 -1.14
C GLU A 304 3.33 -15.97 -2.28
N VAL A 305 3.93 -14.84 -1.89
CA VAL A 305 4.55 -13.91 -2.83
C VAL A 305 5.92 -14.47 -3.26
N VAL A 306 6.09 -14.61 -4.56
CA VAL A 306 7.34 -15.10 -5.16
C VAL A 306 7.90 -14.03 -6.08
N VAL A 307 9.15 -13.66 -5.85
CA VAL A 307 9.92 -12.79 -6.74
C VAL A 307 11.14 -13.58 -7.19
N ASP A 308 11.41 -13.64 -8.49
CA ASP A 308 12.60 -14.34 -8.98
C ASP A 308 13.88 -13.71 -8.42
N GLN A 309 14.89 -14.54 -8.21
CA GLN A 309 16.09 -14.15 -7.47
C GLN A 309 16.89 -13.02 -8.14
N GLU A 310 16.95 -12.98 -9.48
CA GLU A 310 17.66 -11.93 -10.20
C GLU A 310 16.95 -10.59 -10.02
N THR A 311 15.62 -10.55 -10.24
CA THR A 311 14.79 -9.37 -10.03
C THR A 311 14.86 -8.89 -8.58
N ALA A 312 14.72 -9.81 -7.63
CA ALA A 312 14.78 -9.49 -6.20
C ALA A 312 16.13 -8.87 -5.81
N THR A 313 17.24 -9.43 -6.29
CA THR A 313 18.59 -8.92 -5.98
C THR A 313 18.80 -7.51 -6.53
N ARG A 314 18.37 -7.26 -7.76
CA ARG A 314 18.48 -5.93 -8.40
C ARG A 314 17.58 -4.90 -7.74
N ALA A 315 16.31 -5.24 -7.50
CA ALA A 315 15.33 -4.37 -6.86
C ALA A 315 15.71 -4.02 -5.42
N ARG A 316 16.28 -4.97 -4.68
CA ARG A 316 16.70 -4.79 -3.28
C ARG A 316 17.59 -3.57 -3.10
N ALA A 317 18.61 -3.39 -3.93
CA ALA A 317 19.53 -2.27 -3.80
C ALA A 317 18.84 -0.90 -3.90
N ALA A 318 17.85 -0.77 -4.80
CA ALA A 318 17.06 0.46 -4.96
C ALA A 318 16.11 0.69 -3.76
N ILE A 319 15.51 -0.38 -3.22
CA ILE A 319 14.61 -0.32 -2.07
C ILE A 319 15.39 -0.01 -0.79
N GLU A 320 16.55 -0.66 -0.57
CA GLU A 320 17.38 -0.43 0.61
C GLU A 320 17.87 1.01 0.70
N ARG A 321 18.26 1.63 -0.42
CA ARG A 321 18.60 3.07 -0.46
C ARG A 321 17.43 3.94 0.00
N MET A 322 16.19 3.59 -0.36
CA MET A 322 14.99 4.28 0.11
C MET A 322 14.78 4.12 1.62
N VAL A 323 14.91 2.88 2.11
CA VAL A 323 14.67 2.53 3.52
C VAL A 323 15.71 3.16 4.44
N GLN A 324 16.98 3.17 4.01
CA GLN A 324 18.11 3.74 4.75
C GLN A 324 18.16 5.27 4.70
N PHE A 325 17.45 5.88 3.74
CA PHE A 325 17.42 7.33 3.64
C PHE A 325 16.73 7.93 4.87
N VAL A 326 17.53 8.62 5.70
CA VAL A 326 17.07 9.38 6.87
C VAL A 326 16.92 10.82 6.45
N SER A 327 15.69 11.33 6.49
CA SER A 327 15.34 12.72 6.15
C SER A 327 15.50 13.64 7.36
#